data_b46219df78d2f819ccf86b39c2830d85
#
_entry.id   b46219df78d2f819ccf86b39c2830d85
#
_cell.length_a   1.000
_cell.length_b   1.000
_cell.length_c   1.000
_cell.angle_alpha   90.00
_cell.angle_beta   90.00
_cell.angle_gamma   90.00
#
_symmetry.space_group_name_H-M   'P 1'
#
loop_
_entity.id
_entity.type
_entity.pdbx_description
1 polymer ?
#
loop_
_entity_poly.entity_id
_entity_poly.type
_entity_poly.pdbx_seq_one_letter_code
_entity_poly.pdbx_strand_id
1 'polypeptide(L)'
;MYDMKALYEAESVENAVALRLEHPEAQIIAGGSDVLVQMREGKRAGKELISIYGLNELRGVSIDEDENIRIGSLSSFSHITRDPIIQTYIGVLGEAVDMVGGPQIRNIGTIGGNTCNGVTSADSASTLHAWEAIVELTGKNGVRRLPIKEFYIKAGQVDIRVEDGELQTAILIPKASYENCYGYYIKYAMRNAMDIATLGCSVNVRLSADKKTIERARIAYGVAGPVPMRCPSAEAAAKDKPLTLETAEEFSLAVLNDIHARDSWRASKAFREHIAVEMAKRCLIESIKRAGGVLE
;
A
#
# COMPACT_ATOMS: atom_id res chain seq x y z
N MET A 1 -29.80 -3.24 -7.75
CA MET A 1 -29.66 -2.34 -8.92
C MET A 1 -28.65 -1.26 -8.53
N TYR A 2 -27.81 -0.83 -9.44
CA TYR A 2 -26.90 0.29 -9.18
C TYR A 2 -27.64 1.58 -9.52
N ASP A 3 -27.94 2.39 -8.49
CA ASP A 3 -28.58 3.69 -8.66
C ASP A 3 -27.49 4.72 -8.93
N MET A 4 -27.40 5.17 -10.18
CA MET A 4 -26.38 6.08 -10.70
C MET A 4 -27.09 7.23 -11.44
N LYS A 5 -26.77 8.48 -11.08
CA LYS A 5 -27.36 9.65 -11.70
C LYS A 5 -26.78 9.94 -13.09
N ALA A 6 -25.45 9.83 -13.23
CA ALA A 6 -24.74 10.01 -14.48
C ALA A 6 -23.42 9.27 -14.46
N LEU A 7 -22.89 8.94 -15.65
CA LEU A 7 -21.55 8.40 -15.86
C LEU A 7 -20.86 9.26 -16.92
N TYR A 8 -19.71 9.81 -16.54
CA TYR A 8 -18.79 10.52 -17.41
C TYR A 8 -17.56 9.64 -17.67
N GLU A 9 -17.22 9.40 -18.91
CA GLU A 9 -16.03 8.61 -19.27
C GLU A 9 -14.91 9.57 -19.66
N ALA A 10 -13.83 9.56 -18.88
CA ALA A 10 -12.66 10.39 -19.16
C ALA A 10 -11.86 9.81 -20.34
N GLU A 11 -11.40 10.67 -21.23
CA GLU A 11 -10.62 10.35 -22.42
C GLU A 11 -9.10 10.53 -22.21
N SER A 12 -8.71 11.36 -21.23
CA SER A 12 -7.33 11.60 -20.79
C SER A 12 -7.28 12.00 -19.30
N VAL A 13 -6.08 12.08 -18.73
CA VAL A 13 -5.88 12.59 -17.35
C VAL A 13 -6.38 14.05 -17.26
N GLU A 14 -6.06 14.89 -18.23
CA GLU A 14 -6.50 16.29 -18.27
C GLU A 14 -8.03 16.39 -18.35
N ASN A 15 -8.66 15.54 -19.16
CA ASN A 15 -10.12 15.49 -19.24
C ASN A 15 -10.73 15.00 -17.92
N ALA A 16 -10.13 14.00 -17.24
CA ALA A 16 -10.58 13.56 -15.93
C ALA A 16 -10.50 14.67 -14.88
N VAL A 17 -9.42 15.47 -14.89
CA VAL A 17 -9.27 16.66 -14.03
C VAL A 17 -10.37 17.69 -14.34
N ALA A 18 -10.63 17.98 -15.60
CA ALA A 18 -11.69 18.92 -16.02
C ALA A 18 -13.08 18.45 -15.57
N LEU A 19 -13.41 17.18 -15.81
CA LEU A 19 -14.67 16.58 -15.37
C LEU A 19 -14.83 16.64 -13.84
N ARG A 20 -13.73 16.42 -13.09
CA ARG A 20 -13.78 16.48 -11.63
C ARG A 20 -13.99 17.91 -11.13
N LEU A 21 -13.46 18.92 -11.79
CA LEU A 21 -13.71 20.33 -11.48
C LEU A 21 -15.15 20.74 -11.80
N GLU A 22 -15.71 20.23 -12.89
CA GLU A 22 -17.09 20.48 -13.30
C GLU A 22 -18.10 19.75 -12.40
N HIS A 23 -17.75 18.53 -11.96
CA HIS A 23 -18.58 17.66 -11.13
C HIS A 23 -17.86 17.28 -9.79
N PRO A 24 -17.63 18.23 -8.87
CA PRO A 24 -16.81 18.00 -7.66
C PRO A 24 -17.38 16.94 -6.72
N GLU A 25 -18.72 16.70 -6.75
CA GLU A 25 -19.39 15.68 -5.97
C GLU A 25 -19.40 14.29 -6.63
N ALA A 26 -18.96 14.20 -7.89
CA ALA A 26 -18.90 12.95 -8.61
C ALA A 26 -17.81 12.03 -8.01
N GLN A 27 -18.11 10.74 -7.96
CA GLN A 27 -17.17 9.73 -7.49
C GLN A 27 -16.28 9.25 -8.63
N ILE A 28 -14.96 9.34 -8.46
CA ILE A 28 -14.02 8.68 -9.37
C ILE A 28 -14.20 7.17 -9.26
N ILE A 29 -14.31 6.51 -10.40
CA ILE A 29 -14.37 5.05 -10.50
C ILE A 29 -13.25 4.52 -11.42
N ALA A 30 -12.47 3.58 -10.89
CA ALA A 30 -11.49 2.78 -11.62
C ALA A 30 -12.07 1.37 -11.86
N GLY A 31 -11.49 0.31 -11.29
CA GLY A 31 -12.02 -1.05 -11.40
C GLY A 31 -13.38 -1.31 -10.71
N GLY A 32 -13.87 -0.37 -9.92
CA GLY A 32 -15.21 -0.40 -9.34
C GLY A 32 -15.43 -1.42 -8.21
N SER A 33 -14.44 -2.21 -7.84
CA SER A 33 -14.59 -3.33 -6.89
C SER A 33 -15.06 -2.93 -5.48
N ASP A 34 -14.89 -1.64 -5.11
CA ASP A 34 -15.42 -1.08 -3.86
C ASP A 34 -16.61 -0.13 -4.13
N VAL A 35 -16.47 0.81 -5.06
CA VAL A 35 -17.49 1.81 -5.38
C VAL A 35 -18.82 1.18 -5.76
N LEU A 36 -18.81 0.16 -6.63
CA LEU A 36 -20.04 -0.51 -7.06
C LEU A 36 -20.69 -1.31 -5.92
N VAL A 37 -19.90 -1.88 -5.01
CA VAL A 37 -20.44 -2.54 -3.81
C VAL A 37 -21.14 -1.52 -2.91
N GLN A 38 -20.51 -0.38 -2.65
CA GLN A 38 -21.10 0.69 -1.85
C GLN A 38 -22.37 1.28 -2.48
N MET A 39 -22.42 1.41 -3.81
CA MET A 39 -23.64 1.81 -4.53
C MET A 39 -24.76 0.79 -4.35
N ARG A 40 -24.46 -0.50 -4.51
CA ARG A 40 -25.44 -1.58 -4.29
C ARG A 40 -25.99 -1.61 -2.87
N GLU A 41 -25.15 -1.29 -1.88
CA GLU A 41 -25.54 -1.16 -0.46
C GLU A 41 -26.25 0.15 -0.14
N GLY A 42 -26.46 1.04 -1.12
CA GLY A 42 -27.13 2.32 -0.95
C GLY A 42 -26.27 3.45 -0.39
N LYS A 43 -25.02 3.18 0.04
CA LYS A 43 -24.14 4.20 0.63
C LYS A 43 -23.72 5.28 -0.37
N ARG A 44 -23.67 4.94 -1.65
CA ARG A 44 -23.33 5.84 -2.78
C ARG A 44 -24.39 5.85 -3.86
N ALA A 45 -25.64 5.49 -3.51
CA ALA A 45 -26.77 5.55 -4.44
C ALA A 45 -27.03 6.98 -4.92
N GLY A 46 -27.42 7.15 -6.17
CA GLY A 46 -27.73 8.45 -6.78
C GLY A 46 -26.50 9.35 -7.05
N LYS A 47 -25.28 8.86 -6.86
CA LYS A 47 -24.05 9.62 -7.20
C LYS A 47 -23.80 9.64 -8.71
N GLU A 48 -23.19 10.74 -9.16
CA GLU A 48 -22.52 10.82 -10.45
C GLU A 48 -21.18 10.11 -10.38
N LEU A 49 -20.76 9.48 -11.46
CA LEU A 49 -19.48 8.79 -11.56
C LEU A 49 -18.63 9.41 -12.68
N ILE A 50 -17.32 9.53 -12.42
CA ILE A 50 -16.31 9.81 -13.45
C ILE A 50 -15.46 8.56 -13.58
N SER A 51 -15.58 7.88 -14.72
CA SER A 51 -14.80 6.69 -15.04
C SER A 51 -13.45 7.09 -15.61
N ILE A 52 -12.38 6.65 -14.95
CA ILE A 52 -11.01 6.73 -15.44
C ILE A 52 -10.51 5.38 -15.97
N TYR A 53 -11.36 4.36 -15.96
CA TYR A 53 -10.96 2.98 -16.23
C TYR A 53 -10.38 2.78 -17.64
N GLY A 54 -10.81 3.58 -18.62
CA GLY A 54 -10.32 3.55 -20.01
C GLY A 54 -8.94 4.16 -20.23
N LEU A 55 -8.37 4.88 -19.24
CA LEU A 55 -7.11 5.60 -19.39
C LEU A 55 -5.90 4.66 -19.34
N ASN A 56 -5.41 4.26 -20.53
CA ASN A 56 -4.27 3.35 -20.64
C ASN A 56 -2.95 3.98 -20.14
N GLU A 57 -2.81 5.30 -20.22
CA GLU A 57 -1.67 6.04 -19.70
C GLU A 57 -1.45 5.89 -18.18
N LEU A 58 -2.48 5.50 -17.45
CA LEU A 58 -2.43 5.23 -16.01
C LEU A 58 -2.12 3.77 -15.69
N ARG A 59 -1.73 2.95 -16.67
CA ARG A 59 -1.44 1.52 -16.50
C ARG A 59 0.05 1.22 -16.68
N GLY A 60 0.46 0.09 -16.12
CA GLY A 60 1.79 -0.46 -16.33
C GLY A 60 2.78 -0.07 -15.23
N VAL A 61 3.95 -0.67 -15.33
CA VAL A 61 5.10 -0.44 -14.45
C VAL A 61 6.29 -0.08 -15.33
N SER A 62 7.04 0.94 -14.93
CA SER A 62 8.25 1.39 -15.63
C SER A 62 9.28 1.90 -14.63
N ILE A 63 10.51 2.10 -15.08
CA ILE A 63 11.53 2.85 -14.35
C ILE A 63 11.60 4.23 -15.02
N ASP A 64 11.44 5.30 -14.22
CA ASP A 64 11.48 6.67 -14.72
C ASP A 64 12.93 7.19 -14.84
N GLU A 65 13.09 8.44 -15.31
CA GLU A 65 14.39 9.08 -15.51
C GLU A 65 15.18 9.27 -14.20
N ASP A 66 14.50 9.38 -13.08
CA ASP A 66 15.09 9.46 -11.73
C ASP A 66 15.34 8.07 -11.12
N GLU A 67 15.22 7.01 -11.94
CA GLU A 67 15.36 5.61 -11.53
C GLU A 67 14.35 5.18 -10.45
N ASN A 68 13.20 5.86 -10.32
CA ASN A 68 12.10 5.36 -9.50
C ASN A 68 11.32 4.28 -10.25
N ILE A 69 10.84 3.27 -9.55
CA ILE A 69 9.82 2.38 -10.10
C ILE A 69 8.49 3.12 -10.07
N ARG A 70 7.94 3.40 -11.26
CA ARG A 70 6.67 4.08 -11.45
C ARG A 70 5.57 3.05 -11.73
N ILE A 71 4.56 2.99 -10.86
CA ILE A 71 3.40 2.10 -10.98
C ILE A 71 2.18 2.97 -11.29
N GLY A 72 1.63 2.86 -12.49
CA GLY A 72 0.42 3.61 -12.87
C GLY A 72 -0.78 3.22 -12.01
N SER A 73 -1.59 4.20 -11.63
CA SER A 73 -2.70 4.01 -10.68
C SER A 73 -3.75 2.99 -11.11
N LEU A 74 -3.93 2.78 -12.42
CA LEU A 74 -4.84 1.76 -12.97
C LEU A 74 -4.20 0.39 -13.18
N SER A 75 -2.95 0.18 -12.76
CA SER A 75 -2.35 -1.15 -12.79
C SER A 75 -3.12 -2.08 -11.85
N SER A 76 -3.63 -3.19 -12.40
CA SER A 76 -4.35 -4.18 -11.60
C SER A 76 -3.41 -4.97 -10.70
N PHE A 77 -3.92 -5.55 -9.63
CA PHE A 77 -3.11 -6.40 -8.75
C PHE A 77 -2.50 -7.59 -9.50
N SER A 78 -3.27 -8.22 -10.39
CA SER A 78 -2.76 -9.32 -11.22
C SER A 78 -1.65 -8.89 -12.19
N HIS A 79 -1.67 -7.63 -12.68
CA HIS A 79 -0.58 -7.07 -13.47
C HIS A 79 0.66 -6.92 -12.60
N ILE A 80 0.53 -6.23 -11.44
CA ILE A 80 1.64 -5.98 -10.51
C ILE A 80 2.31 -7.27 -10.06
N THR A 81 1.53 -8.31 -9.71
CA THR A 81 2.07 -9.62 -9.30
C THR A 81 2.95 -10.26 -10.36
N ARG A 82 2.67 -10.02 -11.65
CA ARG A 82 3.37 -10.69 -12.78
C ARG A 82 4.40 -9.79 -13.45
N ASP A 83 4.46 -8.52 -13.11
CA ASP A 83 5.33 -7.56 -13.76
C ASP A 83 6.81 -7.86 -13.48
N PRO A 84 7.69 -7.93 -14.51
CA PRO A 84 9.10 -8.28 -14.32
C PRO A 84 9.89 -7.28 -13.46
N ILE A 85 9.55 -5.98 -13.52
CA ILE A 85 10.20 -4.95 -12.70
C ILE A 85 9.84 -5.17 -11.23
N ILE A 86 8.54 -5.40 -10.96
CA ILE A 86 8.08 -5.70 -9.60
C ILE A 86 8.74 -6.97 -9.06
N GLN A 87 8.74 -8.05 -9.85
CA GLN A 87 9.36 -9.31 -9.42
C GLN A 87 10.86 -9.18 -9.14
N THR A 88 11.54 -8.36 -9.92
CA THR A 88 13.00 -8.17 -9.79
C THR A 88 13.36 -7.31 -8.58
N TYR A 89 12.65 -6.22 -8.35
CA TYR A 89 13.08 -5.20 -7.40
C TYR A 89 12.24 -5.13 -6.11
N ILE A 90 10.94 -5.40 -6.20
CA ILE A 90 10.00 -5.32 -5.07
C ILE A 90 8.98 -6.46 -5.09
N GLY A 91 9.44 -7.69 -5.34
CA GLY A 91 8.57 -8.88 -5.45
C GLY A 91 7.58 -9.04 -4.28
N VAL A 92 7.96 -8.58 -3.10
CA VAL A 92 7.09 -8.54 -1.92
C VAL A 92 5.81 -7.70 -2.11
N LEU A 93 5.83 -6.67 -2.97
CA LEU A 93 4.60 -5.95 -3.32
C LEU A 93 3.67 -6.83 -4.15
N GLY A 94 4.23 -7.58 -5.10
CA GLY A 94 3.48 -8.58 -5.86
C GLY A 94 2.85 -9.64 -4.96
N GLU A 95 3.61 -10.16 -3.97
CA GLU A 95 3.11 -11.11 -2.97
C GLU A 95 1.96 -10.51 -2.13
N ALA A 96 2.12 -9.27 -1.67
CA ALA A 96 1.11 -8.59 -0.87
C ALA A 96 -0.20 -8.35 -1.63
N VAL A 97 -0.13 -7.85 -2.87
CA VAL A 97 -1.34 -7.60 -3.67
C VAL A 97 -1.99 -8.87 -4.19
N ASP A 98 -1.25 -9.98 -4.27
CA ASP A 98 -1.84 -11.30 -4.62
C ASP A 98 -2.72 -11.86 -3.49
N MET A 99 -2.60 -11.33 -2.26
CA MET A 99 -3.49 -11.66 -1.14
C MET A 99 -4.79 -10.86 -1.12
N VAL A 100 -5.00 -9.92 -2.06
CA VAL A 100 -6.23 -9.13 -2.16
C VAL A 100 -7.36 -9.98 -2.75
N GLY A 101 -8.43 -10.19 -2.00
CA GLY A 101 -9.65 -10.83 -2.48
C GLY A 101 -9.42 -12.16 -3.21
N GLY A 102 -10.15 -12.35 -4.31
CA GLY A 102 -9.98 -13.49 -5.24
C GLY A 102 -9.45 -13.03 -6.61
N PRO A 103 -9.17 -13.97 -7.53
CA PRO A 103 -8.63 -13.65 -8.86
C PRO A 103 -9.45 -12.61 -9.63
N GLN A 104 -10.78 -12.66 -9.54
CA GLN A 104 -11.68 -11.72 -10.20
C GLN A 104 -11.45 -10.28 -9.69
N ILE A 105 -11.29 -10.13 -8.38
CA ILE A 105 -11.00 -8.83 -7.75
C ILE A 105 -9.61 -8.35 -8.16
N ARG A 106 -8.60 -9.23 -8.16
CA ARG A 106 -7.23 -8.87 -8.54
C ARG A 106 -7.08 -8.48 -10.01
N ASN A 107 -7.91 -9.01 -10.90
CA ASN A 107 -7.89 -8.64 -12.32
C ASN A 107 -8.45 -7.24 -12.59
N ILE A 108 -9.39 -6.76 -11.78
CA ILE A 108 -10.06 -5.48 -11.98
C ILE A 108 -9.69 -4.42 -10.93
N GLY A 109 -9.39 -4.82 -9.71
CA GLY A 109 -8.94 -3.94 -8.65
C GLY A 109 -7.57 -3.33 -8.98
N THR A 110 -7.41 -2.04 -8.73
CA THR A 110 -6.24 -1.26 -9.11
C THR A 110 -5.48 -0.77 -7.87
N ILE A 111 -4.18 -0.57 -8.01
CA ILE A 111 -3.34 -0.09 -6.90
C ILE A 111 -3.78 1.32 -6.46
N GLY A 112 -4.11 2.21 -7.41
CA GLY A 112 -4.61 3.55 -7.12
C GLY A 112 -5.98 3.52 -6.43
N GLY A 113 -6.91 2.66 -6.89
CA GLY A 113 -8.19 2.49 -6.22
C GLY A 113 -8.04 1.97 -4.78
N ASN A 114 -7.07 1.08 -4.55
CA ASN A 114 -6.79 0.53 -3.22
C ASN A 114 -6.22 1.58 -2.26
N THR A 115 -5.27 2.40 -2.71
CA THR A 115 -4.68 3.48 -1.89
C THR A 115 -5.69 4.62 -1.68
N CYS A 116 -6.40 5.06 -2.73
CA CYS A 116 -7.40 6.14 -2.64
C CYS A 116 -8.64 5.77 -1.79
N ASN A 117 -8.92 4.49 -1.61
CA ASN A 117 -9.96 4.03 -0.69
C ASN A 117 -9.63 4.39 0.78
N GLY A 118 -8.35 4.56 1.10
CA GLY A 118 -7.89 5.02 2.41
C GLY A 118 -8.11 4.02 3.55
N VAL A 119 -8.48 2.77 3.25
CA VAL A 119 -8.70 1.75 4.29
C VAL A 119 -7.38 1.24 4.86
N THR A 120 -7.32 1.10 6.17
CA THR A 120 -6.12 0.64 6.89
C THR A 120 -5.76 -0.80 6.63
N SER A 121 -6.71 -1.60 6.14
CA SER A 121 -6.57 -3.04 5.87
C SER A 121 -6.18 -3.36 4.42
N ALA A 122 -5.83 -2.36 3.62
CA ALA A 122 -5.32 -2.57 2.27
C ALA A 122 -4.00 -3.36 2.32
N ASP A 123 -3.95 -4.53 1.67
CA ASP A 123 -2.78 -5.42 1.73
C ASP A 123 -1.51 -4.78 1.13
N SER A 124 -1.66 -3.87 0.15
CA SER A 124 -0.53 -3.11 -0.41
C SER A 124 0.05 -2.06 0.54
N ALA A 125 -0.75 -1.55 1.49
CA ALA A 125 -0.42 -0.33 2.20
C ALA A 125 0.83 -0.46 3.08
N SER A 126 0.97 -1.56 3.85
CA SER A 126 2.16 -1.78 4.69
C SER A 126 3.43 -1.92 3.83
N THR A 127 3.36 -2.61 2.69
CA THR A 127 4.50 -2.73 1.78
C THR A 127 4.87 -1.38 1.18
N LEU A 128 3.92 -0.61 0.69
CA LEU A 128 4.17 0.72 0.15
C LEU A 128 4.79 1.66 1.19
N HIS A 129 4.36 1.58 2.47
CA HIS A 129 4.97 2.37 3.55
C HIS A 129 6.39 1.92 3.88
N ALA A 130 6.66 0.60 3.95
CA ALA A 130 7.99 0.07 4.22
C ALA A 130 8.99 0.37 3.09
N TRP A 131 8.51 0.54 1.85
CA TRP A 131 9.31 0.96 0.68
C TRP A 131 9.29 2.46 0.43
N GLU A 132 8.75 3.26 1.39
CA GLU A 132 8.72 4.74 1.32
C GLU A 132 8.15 5.27 0.00
N ALA A 133 7.06 4.64 -0.44
CA ALA A 133 6.39 5.04 -1.67
C ALA A 133 6.00 6.52 -1.66
N ILE A 134 6.03 7.12 -2.83
CA ILE A 134 5.58 8.49 -3.10
C ILE A 134 4.30 8.38 -3.93
N VAL A 135 3.27 9.07 -3.51
CA VAL A 135 2.02 9.20 -4.28
C VAL A 135 2.13 10.38 -5.22
N GLU A 136 1.84 10.16 -6.49
CA GLU A 136 1.76 11.19 -7.52
C GLU A 136 0.29 11.51 -7.81
N LEU A 137 -0.04 12.79 -7.68
CA LEU A 137 -1.37 13.36 -7.92
C LEU A 137 -1.28 14.38 -9.06
N THR A 138 -2.25 14.37 -9.97
CA THR A 138 -2.37 15.34 -11.02
C THR A 138 -3.68 16.09 -10.88
N GLY A 139 -3.62 17.43 -10.95
CA GLY A 139 -4.75 18.34 -10.86
C GLY A 139 -4.55 19.56 -11.75
N LYS A 140 -5.45 20.55 -11.68
CA LYS A 140 -5.39 21.79 -12.49
C LYS A 140 -4.09 22.60 -12.30
N ASN A 141 -3.39 22.43 -11.17
CA ASN A 141 -2.14 23.12 -10.86
C ASN A 141 -0.89 22.29 -11.26
N GLY A 142 -1.05 21.20 -12.01
CA GLY A 142 0.02 20.30 -12.40
C GLY A 142 0.16 19.09 -11.49
N VAL A 143 1.38 18.56 -11.38
CA VAL A 143 1.69 17.35 -10.63
C VAL A 143 2.16 17.69 -9.22
N ARG A 144 1.59 17.01 -8.23
CA ARG A 144 2.02 17.06 -6.82
C ARG A 144 2.46 15.67 -6.37
N ARG A 145 3.59 15.60 -5.70
CA ARG A 145 4.13 14.35 -5.13
C ARG A 145 4.24 14.49 -3.63
N LEU A 146 3.82 13.47 -2.88
CA LEU A 146 3.94 13.43 -1.42
C LEU A 146 4.28 12.02 -0.95
N PRO A 147 5.05 11.89 0.16
CA PRO A 147 5.31 10.61 0.77
C PRO A 147 4.00 9.90 1.16
N ILE A 148 3.90 8.59 0.94
CA ILE A 148 2.68 7.85 1.23
C ILE A 148 2.22 7.97 2.70
N LYS A 149 3.15 8.15 3.64
CA LYS A 149 2.84 8.37 5.06
C LYS A 149 2.02 9.65 5.31
N GLU A 150 2.10 10.63 4.39
CA GLU A 150 1.38 11.90 4.46
C GLU A 150 0.08 11.85 3.65
N PHE A 151 -0.09 10.84 2.81
CA PHE A 151 -1.27 10.67 1.97
C PHE A 151 -2.51 10.21 2.76
N TYR A 152 -2.34 9.40 3.81
CA TYR A 152 -3.44 8.90 4.64
C TYR A 152 -3.71 9.89 5.78
N ILE A 153 -4.88 10.55 5.77
CA ILE A 153 -5.30 11.49 6.82
C ILE A 153 -5.95 10.74 7.99
N LYS A 154 -6.91 9.89 7.69
CA LYS A 154 -7.59 8.98 8.63
C LYS A 154 -8.20 7.81 7.87
N ALA A 155 -8.72 6.82 8.60
CA ALA A 155 -9.38 5.67 7.97
C ALA A 155 -10.47 6.09 6.98
N GLY A 156 -10.30 5.70 5.71
CA GLY A 156 -11.22 6.05 4.61
C GLY A 156 -11.07 7.47 4.07
N GLN A 157 -10.03 8.22 4.47
CA GLN A 157 -9.76 9.54 3.93
C GLN A 157 -8.26 9.72 3.61
N VAL A 158 -8.01 10.26 2.42
CA VAL A 158 -6.67 10.54 1.89
C VAL A 158 -6.55 11.99 1.46
N ASP A 159 -5.31 12.49 1.32
CA ASP A 159 -5.01 13.87 0.90
C ASP A 159 -5.10 14.02 -0.62
N ILE A 160 -6.32 14.16 -1.11
CA ILE A 160 -6.66 14.50 -2.49
C ILE A 160 -7.48 15.80 -2.49
N ARG A 161 -7.00 16.82 -3.18
CA ARG A 161 -7.65 18.13 -3.26
C ARG A 161 -8.70 18.13 -4.37
N VAL A 162 -9.95 17.94 -3.98
CA VAL A 162 -11.09 17.91 -4.90
C VAL A 162 -11.26 19.25 -5.63
N GLU A 163 -11.02 20.36 -4.94
CA GLU A 163 -11.05 21.72 -5.45
C GLU A 163 -10.01 22.02 -6.54
N ASP A 164 -8.95 21.21 -6.59
CA ASP A 164 -7.92 21.24 -7.62
C ASP A 164 -8.14 20.19 -8.72
N GLY A 165 -9.22 19.41 -8.64
CA GLY A 165 -9.51 18.31 -9.54
C GLY A 165 -8.53 17.13 -9.43
N GLU A 166 -7.78 17.03 -8.33
CA GLU A 166 -6.71 16.03 -8.19
C GLU A 166 -7.20 14.59 -8.30
N LEU A 167 -6.45 13.78 -9.02
CA LEU A 167 -6.54 12.32 -9.04
C LEU A 167 -5.15 11.70 -8.92
N GLN A 168 -5.09 10.52 -8.33
CA GLN A 168 -3.84 9.77 -8.24
C GLN A 168 -3.50 9.19 -9.61
N THR A 169 -2.31 9.55 -10.13
CA THR A 169 -1.83 9.09 -11.44
C THR A 169 -0.80 7.97 -11.35
N ALA A 170 0.03 7.97 -10.29
CA ALA A 170 1.01 6.92 -10.07
C ALA A 170 1.38 6.74 -8.59
N ILE A 171 2.09 5.66 -8.34
CA ILE A 171 2.88 5.42 -7.13
C ILE A 171 4.32 5.25 -7.59
N LEU A 172 5.24 5.95 -6.93
CA LEU A 172 6.67 5.88 -7.20
C LEU A 172 7.37 5.20 -6.03
N ILE A 173 8.30 4.27 -6.33
CA ILE A 173 9.20 3.70 -5.33
C ILE A 173 10.60 4.22 -5.61
N PRO A 174 11.18 5.06 -4.72
CA PRO A 174 12.51 5.62 -4.93
C PRO A 174 13.58 4.55 -5.03
N LYS A 175 14.60 4.77 -5.89
CA LYS A 175 15.74 3.84 -6.05
C LYS A 175 16.37 3.48 -4.70
N ALA A 176 16.61 4.47 -3.84
CA ALA A 176 17.14 4.26 -2.50
C ALA A 176 16.31 3.33 -1.61
N SER A 177 15.03 3.10 -1.94
CA SER A 177 14.13 2.25 -1.18
C SER A 177 14.05 0.82 -1.71
N TYR A 178 14.47 0.56 -2.95
CA TYR A 178 14.45 -0.79 -3.51
C TYR A 178 15.84 -1.35 -3.83
N GLU A 179 16.84 -0.52 -4.12
CA GLU A 179 18.19 -0.98 -4.47
C GLU A 179 18.83 -1.71 -3.30
N ASN A 180 19.24 -2.97 -3.54
CA ASN A 180 19.78 -3.88 -2.52
C ASN A 180 18.89 -4.04 -1.28
N CYS A 181 17.59 -3.86 -1.45
CA CYS A 181 16.60 -4.02 -0.40
C CYS A 181 15.77 -5.27 -0.64
N TYR A 182 15.53 -6.01 0.43
CA TYR A 182 14.78 -7.25 0.41
C TYR A 182 13.73 -7.23 1.51
N GLY A 183 12.62 -7.86 1.28
CA GLY A 183 11.56 -7.80 2.28
C GLY A 183 10.64 -9.00 2.29
N TYR A 184 9.78 -8.99 3.28
CA TYR A 184 8.74 -9.97 3.46
C TYR A 184 7.44 -9.34 3.93
N TYR A 185 6.32 -9.91 3.51
CA TYR A 185 4.99 -9.49 3.91
C TYR A 185 4.24 -10.63 4.57
N ILE A 186 3.56 -10.36 5.68
CA ILE A 186 2.62 -11.28 6.31
C ILE A 186 1.26 -10.61 6.43
N LYS A 187 0.23 -11.31 5.97
CA LYS A 187 -1.16 -11.00 6.26
C LYS A 187 -1.68 -11.97 7.31
N TYR A 188 -2.09 -11.45 8.45
CA TYR A 188 -2.88 -12.21 9.41
C TYR A 188 -4.37 -11.95 9.15
N ALA A 189 -5.13 -13.01 8.93
CA ALA A 189 -6.55 -12.95 8.64
C ALA A 189 -7.26 -14.17 9.26
N MET A 190 -8.57 -14.13 9.38
CA MET A 190 -9.36 -15.24 9.96
C MET A 190 -9.44 -16.44 9.01
N ARG A 191 -9.24 -16.24 7.70
CA ARG A 191 -9.26 -17.28 6.65
C ARG A 191 -8.00 -17.17 5.80
N ASN A 192 -7.63 -18.27 5.15
CA ASN A 192 -6.44 -18.32 4.30
C ASN A 192 -6.62 -17.61 2.94
N ALA A 193 -7.83 -17.29 2.55
CA ALA A 193 -8.12 -16.61 1.29
C ALA A 193 -9.40 -15.76 1.40
N MET A 194 -9.51 -14.76 0.51
CA MET A 194 -10.70 -13.91 0.36
C MET A 194 -11.14 -13.27 1.67
N ASP A 195 -10.20 -12.78 2.45
CA ASP A 195 -10.47 -12.17 3.76
C ASP A 195 -9.79 -10.81 3.90
N ILE A 196 -10.33 -10.00 4.81
CA ILE A 196 -9.74 -8.71 5.19
C ILE A 196 -8.70 -8.96 6.27
N ALA A 197 -7.53 -8.30 6.14
CA ALA A 197 -6.48 -8.40 7.13
C ALA A 197 -6.98 -7.99 8.53
N THR A 198 -6.74 -8.84 9.52
CA THR A 198 -6.81 -8.48 10.93
C THR A 198 -5.59 -7.64 11.31
N LEU A 199 -4.45 -7.96 10.70
CA LEU A 199 -3.20 -7.21 10.76
C LEU A 199 -2.38 -7.53 9.50
N GLY A 200 -1.74 -6.53 8.89
CA GLY A 200 -0.77 -6.69 7.81
C GLY A 200 0.58 -6.13 8.24
N CYS A 201 1.67 -6.85 8.02
CA CYS A 201 3.03 -6.41 8.35
C CYS A 201 3.94 -6.58 7.16
N SER A 202 4.72 -5.56 6.84
CA SER A 202 5.78 -5.62 5.83
C SER A 202 7.09 -5.09 6.39
N VAL A 203 8.17 -5.82 6.15
CA VAL A 203 9.53 -5.41 6.52
C VAL A 203 10.38 -5.33 5.27
N ASN A 204 11.22 -4.30 5.20
CA ASN A 204 12.23 -4.07 4.18
C ASN A 204 13.59 -3.97 4.88
N VAL A 205 14.58 -4.74 4.45
CA VAL A 205 15.94 -4.68 4.98
C VAL A 205 16.97 -4.42 3.88
N ARG A 206 18.01 -3.68 4.24
CA ARG A 206 19.29 -3.62 3.54
C ARG A 206 20.37 -4.07 4.51
N LEU A 207 21.17 -5.03 4.09
CA LEU A 207 22.31 -5.53 4.87
C LEU A 207 23.59 -4.78 4.49
N SER A 208 24.57 -4.77 5.41
CA SER A 208 25.93 -4.34 5.12
C SER A 208 26.55 -5.16 3.97
N ALA A 209 27.59 -4.63 3.34
CA ALA A 209 28.23 -5.29 2.19
C ALA A 209 28.75 -6.70 2.53
N ASP A 210 29.21 -6.92 3.76
CA ASP A 210 29.64 -8.24 4.27
C ASP A 210 28.49 -9.11 4.78
N LYS A 211 27.27 -8.60 4.74
CA LYS A 211 26.02 -9.25 5.20
C LYS A 211 26.04 -9.69 6.67
N LYS A 212 26.76 -8.99 7.53
CA LYS A 212 26.85 -9.32 8.96
C LYS A 212 26.00 -8.43 9.84
N THR A 213 25.59 -7.26 9.34
CA THR A 213 24.77 -6.31 10.09
C THR A 213 23.61 -5.81 9.26
N ILE A 214 22.59 -5.30 9.94
CA ILE A 214 21.44 -4.63 9.34
C ILE A 214 21.81 -3.17 9.13
N GLU A 215 22.17 -2.77 7.90
CA GLU A 215 22.43 -1.36 7.58
C GLU A 215 21.14 -0.53 7.79
N ARG A 216 20.03 -1.08 7.37
CA ARG A 216 18.71 -0.44 7.48
C ARG A 216 17.58 -1.47 7.53
N ALA A 217 16.68 -1.30 8.48
CA ALA A 217 15.39 -1.97 8.48
C ALA A 217 14.26 -0.93 8.46
N ARG A 218 13.18 -1.24 7.76
CA ARG A 218 11.93 -0.48 7.77
C ARG A 218 10.79 -1.45 7.99
N ILE A 219 9.85 -1.08 8.84
CA ILE A 219 8.67 -1.89 9.13
C ILE A 219 7.42 -1.04 9.09
N ALA A 220 6.37 -1.56 8.48
CA ALA A 220 5.08 -0.91 8.48
C ALA A 220 3.94 -1.90 8.68
N TYR A 221 2.87 -1.40 9.27
CA TYR A 221 1.65 -2.16 9.53
C TYR A 221 0.44 -1.55 8.84
N GLY A 222 -0.46 -2.42 8.39
CA GLY A 222 -1.87 -2.13 8.22
C GLY A 222 -2.65 -2.62 9.43
N VAL A 223 -3.71 -1.90 9.81
CA VAL A 223 -4.63 -2.22 10.93
C VAL A 223 -4.01 -2.14 12.33
N ALA A 224 -2.77 -1.72 12.48
CA ALA A 224 -2.14 -1.47 13.80
C ALA A 224 -2.38 -0.06 14.35
N GLY A 225 -3.03 0.80 13.58
CA GLY A 225 -3.35 2.18 13.93
C GLY A 225 -4.53 2.71 13.12
N PRO A 226 -4.87 4.00 13.28
CA PRO A 226 -5.98 4.63 12.54
C PRO A 226 -5.70 4.74 11.03
N VAL A 227 -4.43 4.74 10.64
CA VAL A 227 -3.94 4.70 9.26
C VAL A 227 -2.83 3.66 9.15
N PRO A 228 -2.43 3.22 7.94
CA PRO A 228 -1.20 2.45 7.76
C PRO A 228 -0.01 3.25 8.29
N MET A 229 0.91 2.59 8.99
CA MET A 229 1.94 3.30 9.75
C MET A 229 3.27 2.56 9.80
N ARG A 230 4.37 3.29 9.92
CA ARG A 230 5.70 2.76 10.21
C ARG A 230 5.96 2.69 11.71
N CYS A 231 6.97 1.90 12.10
CA CYS A 231 7.41 1.78 13.49
C CYS A 231 8.88 2.25 13.65
N PRO A 232 9.12 3.56 13.81
CA PRO A 232 10.47 4.11 13.92
C PRO A 232 11.28 3.55 15.08
N SER A 233 10.63 3.21 16.21
CA SER A 233 11.30 2.59 17.37
C SER A 233 11.92 1.24 17.02
N ALA A 234 11.19 0.41 16.29
CA ALA A 234 11.69 -0.88 15.82
C ALA A 234 12.82 -0.70 14.79
N GLU A 235 12.66 0.24 13.85
CA GLU A 235 13.67 0.53 12.84
C GLU A 235 15.01 0.98 13.48
N ALA A 236 14.93 1.80 14.53
CA ALA A 236 16.11 2.23 15.30
C ALA A 236 16.75 1.08 16.08
N ALA A 237 15.94 0.17 16.64
CA ALA A 237 16.45 -0.99 17.39
C ALA A 237 17.26 -1.98 16.53
N ALA A 238 16.97 -2.05 15.23
CA ALA A 238 17.68 -2.96 14.33
C ALA A 238 18.90 -2.32 13.62
N LYS A 239 18.97 -0.98 13.58
CA LYS A 239 20.01 -0.28 12.81
C LYS A 239 21.41 -0.60 13.32
N ASP A 240 22.29 -0.98 12.40
CA ASP A 240 23.71 -1.31 12.62
C ASP A 240 23.92 -2.52 13.57
N LYS A 241 22.87 -3.30 13.84
CA LYS A 241 22.92 -4.49 14.71
C LYS A 241 23.31 -5.74 13.92
N PRO A 242 23.92 -6.74 14.63
CA PRO A 242 24.26 -8.03 14.04
C PRO A 242 23.00 -8.85 13.70
N LEU A 243 23.15 -9.84 12.82
CA LEU A 243 22.08 -10.72 12.39
C LEU A 243 21.85 -11.85 13.43
N THR A 244 21.25 -11.52 14.57
CA THR A 244 20.99 -12.46 15.65
C THR A 244 19.50 -12.57 15.99
N LEU A 245 19.14 -13.66 16.63
CA LEU A 245 17.75 -13.80 17.15
C LEU A 245 17.45 -12.76 18.22
N GLU A 246 18.41 -12.34 19.03
CA GLU A 246 18.27 -11.27 20.01
C GLU A 246 17.91 -9.94 19.35
N THR A 247 18.65 -9.56 18.28
CA THR A 247 18.29 -8.36 17.49
C THR A 247 16.88 -8.44 16.91
N ALA A 248 16.45 -9.61 16.44
CA ALA A 248 15.10 -9.79 15.94
C ALA A 248 14.02 -9.68 17.03
N GLU A 249 14.35 -10.09 18.26
CA GLU A 249 13.50 -9.93 19.44
C GLU A 249 13.38 -8.47 19.87
N GLU A 250 14.51 -7.77 20.02
CA GLU A 250 14.54 -6.32 20.33
C GLU A 250 13.74 -5.52 19.31
N PHE A 251 13.98 -5.77 18.01
CA PHE A 251 13.22 -5.14 16.92
C PHE A 251 11.72 -5.39 17.05
N SER A 252 11.34 -6.64 17.30
CA SER A 252 9.93 -7.01 17.35
C SER A 252 9.20 -6.42 18.56
N LEU A 253 9.83 -6.38 19.72
CA LEU A 253 9.23 -5.78 20.91
C LEU A 253 9.10 -4.25 20.81
N ALA A 254 10.04 -3.61 20.13
CA ALA A 254 10.04 -2.16 19.95
C ALA A 254 8.84 -1.62 19.14
N VAL A 255 8.15 -2.48 18.35
CA VAL A 255 6.94 -2.06 17.62
C VAL A 255 5.82 -1.59 18.56
N LEU A 256 5.79 -2.10 19.80
CA LEU A 256 4.77 -1.73 20.77
C LEU A 256 4.83 -0.25 21.19
N ASN A 257 5.97 0.40 20.99
CA ASN A 257 6.13 1.84 21.26
C ASN A 257 5.42 2.72 20.22
N ASP A 258 5.15 2.18 19.03
CA ASP A 258 4.66 2.95 17.90
C ASP A 258 3.21 2.62 17.53
N ILE A 259 2.77 1.36 17.71
CA ILE A 259 1.45 0.93 17.28
C ILE A 259 0.33 1.42 18.20
N HIS A 260 -0.85 1.63 17.61
CA HIS A 260 -2.07 2.07 18.29
C HIS A 260 -3.23 1.13 17.99
N ALA A 261 -3.07 -0.15 18.34
CA ALA A 261 -4.07 -1.17 18.11
C ALA A 261 -5.36 -0.89 18.90
N ARG A 262 -6.48 -1.30 18.33
CA ARG A 262 -7.81 -1.14 18.94
C ARG A 262 -8.59 -2.46 18.95
N ASP A 263 -9.58 -2.53 19.82
CA ASP A 263 -10.56 -3.61 19.79
C ASP A 263 -11.49 -3.49 18.59
N SER A 264 -11.87 -4.62 18.04
CA SER A 264 -12.89 -4.75 17.02
C SER A 264 -13.52 -6.14 17.08
N TRP A 265 -14.59 -6.37 16.30
CA TRP A 265 -15.19 -7.70 16.21
C TRP A 265 -14.24 -8.79 15.67
N ARG A 266 -13.16 -8.40 14.96
CA ARG A 266 -12.17 -9.36 14.41
C ARG A 266 -11.12 -9.77 15.42
N ALA A 267 -10.71 -8.87 16.32
CA ALA A 267 -9.67 -9.15 17.29
C ALA A 267 -9.64 -8.07 18.39
N SER A 268 -9.21 -8.47 19.58
CA SER A 268 -8.93 -7.56 20.68
C SER A 268 -7.63 -6.78 20.44
N LYS A 269 -7.47 -5.65 21.14
CA LYS A 269 -6.23 -4.87 21.16
C LYS A 269 -5.04 -5.76 21.59
N ALA A 270 -5.17 -6.45 22.71
CA ALA A 270 -4.09 -7.30 23.25
C ALA A 270 -3.67 -8.39 22.25
N PHE A 271 -4.62 -9.01 21.54
CA PHE A 271 -4.29 -9.99 20.52
C PHE A 271 -3.54 -9.37 19.34
N ARG A 272 -3.94 -8.17 18.89
CA ARG A 272 -3.23 -7.46 17.80
C ARG A 272 -1.82 -7.07 18.19
N GLU A 273 -1.61 -6.60 19.41
CA GLU A 273 -0.29 -6.29 19.94
C GLU A 273 0.59 -7.54 19.97
N HIS A 274 0.05 -8.67 20.46
CA HIS A 274 0.78 -9.93 20.46
C HIS A 274 1.17 -10.40 19.06
N ILE A 275 0.24 -10.44 18.10
CA ILE A 275 0.57 -10.87 16.74
C ILE A 275 1.45 -9.85 16.00
N ALA A 276 1.39 -8.55 16.35
CA ALA A 276 2.28 -7.54 15.75
C ALA A 276 3.74 -7.85 16.07
N VAL A 277 4.06 -8.15 17.33
CA VAL A 277 5.41 -8.57 17.76
C VAL A 277 5.85 -9.81 16.99
N GLU A 278 5.02 -10.84 16.94
CA GLU A 278 5.37 -12.10 16.27
C GLU A 278 5.56 -11.91 14.75
N MET A 279 4.70 -11.12 14.09
CA MET A 279 4.83 -10.83 12.67
C MET A 279 6.08 -10.01 12.37
N ALA A 280 6.43 -9.01 13.21
CA ALA A 280 7.66 -8.23 13.07
C ALA A 280 8.89 -9.13 13.08
N LYS A 281 8.99 -10.02 14.09
CA LYS A 281 10.10 -10.97 14.22
C LYS A 281 10.23 -11.86 12.99
N ARG A 282 9.14 -12.49 12.56
CA ARG A 282 9.12 -13.37 11.39
C ARG A 282 9.44 -12.63 10.10
N CYS A 283 8.86 -11.44 9.89
CA CYS A 283 9.13 -10.63 8.70
C CYS A 283 10.59 -10.19 8.64
N LEU A 284 11.19 -9.77 9.75
CA LEU A 284 12.60 -9.38 9.78
C LEU A 284 13.51 -10.58 9.45
N ILE A 285 13.31 -11.72 10.12
CA ILE A 285 14.10 -12.95 9.89
C ILE A 285 14.02 -13.37 8.42
N GLU A 286 12.82 -13.40 7.84
CA GLU A 286 12.66 -13.82 6.45
C GLU A 286 13.22 -12.78 5.47
N SER A 287 13.12 -11.49 5.77
CA SER A 287 13.73 -10.43 4.96
C SER A 287 15.26 -10.52 4.96
N ILE A 288 15.88 -10.83 6.12
CA ILE A 288 17.33 -11.08 6.23
C ILE A 288 17.74 -12.27 5.38
N LYS A 289 17.02 -13.39 5.44
CA LYS A 289 17.28 -14.58 4.59
C LYS A 289 17.17 -14.24 3.11
N ARG A 290 16.15 -13.53 2.68
CA ARG A 290 15.99 -13.07 1.29
C ARG A 290 17.13 -12.16 0.84
N ALA A 291 17.70 -11.36 1.74
CA ALA A 291 18.90 -10.55 1.49
C ALA A 291 20.21 -11.39 1.45
N GLY A 292 20.13 -12.68 1.71
CA GLY A 292 21.26 -13.59 1.76
C GLY A 292 22.08 -13.51 3.06
N GLY A 293 21.49 -12.97 4.12
CA GLY A 293 22.04 -13.02 5.48
C GLY A 293 21.73 -14.34 6.18
N VAL A 294 22.58 -14.67 7.14
CA VAL A 294 22.42 -15.86 8.01
C VAL A 294 22.29 -15.36 9.44
N LEU A 295 21.23 -15.80 10.13
CA LEU A 295 21.07 -15.48 11.55
C LEU A 295 21.89 -16.46 12.41
N GLU A 296 22.57 -15.90 13.39
CA GLU A 296 23.31 -16.61 14.43
C GLU A 296 22.48 -16.81 15.71
#